data_deda53fc9e306e896886ac4845a43a78
#
_entry.id   deda53fc9e306e896886ac4845a43a78
#
_cell.length_a   1.000
_cell.length_b   1.000
_cell.length_c   1.000
_cell.angle_alpha   90.00
_cell.angle_beta   90.00
_cell.angle_gamma   90.00
#
_symmetry.space_group_name_H-M   'P 1'
#
loop_
_entity.id
_entity.type
_entity.pdbx_description
1 polymer ?
#
loop_
_entity_poly.entity_id
_entity_poly.type
_entity_poly.pdbx_seq_one_letter_code
_entity_poly.pdbx_strand_id
1 'polypeptide(L)'
;MRLYVVSGSYHPEVGGPSTYLRRLLPELIERGHHVSVITYTDAKNSGIDDGFPYPVYRVSRSWPLILRLVLFTINILWRARDYDVLFVSDYGLPVILANLILRKPIVLKNVSDFAWEYSVRHNWINKRQTIDEFQISRHGWRVRVLQKLRAWYTKKASLIIVPSKYIGKLVSGWGVSPDHVRVVYNALDYSRFDNLPSKADARKTLGYSEKLPIVLTAARLVSWKGVDSVIRTIAKIRDDFPRIHLMVAGDGPERRQLEKLAVESELPVQFLGFRSQENLYNIMRAADVFVLFSTYEGMPHSVLVAMACGTPVVASSIGGTVEVITDQVNGLLVPAGNEKALADAIRQLLNQDSLAQKLSTGAVHTLQRFSWDSLIEKTENSLLEVIN
;
A
#
# COMPACT_ATOMS: atom_id res chain seq x y z
N MET A 1 10.82 10.17 24.11
CA MET A 1 10.70 11.32 23.18
C MET A 1 9.28 11.82 23.08
N ARG A 2 9.12 13.09 22.72
CA ARG A 2 7.81 13.68 22.39
C ARG A 2 7.67 13.75 20.88
N LEU A 3 6.71 12.99 20.33
CA LEU A 3 6.51 12.76 18.92
C LEU A 3 5.26 13.48 18.40
N TYR A 4 5.42 14.42 17.46
CA TYR A 4 4.30 15.05 16.77
C TYR A 4 4.08 14.42 15.41
N VAL A 5 2.98 13.71 15.26
CA VAL A 5 2.64 12.94 14.06
C VAL A 5 1.76 13.75 13.13
N VAL A 6 2.12 13.81 11.87
CA VAL A 6 1.39 14.51 10.82
C VAL A 6 0.96 13.52 9.75
N SER A 7 -0.35 13.42 9.52
CA SER A 7 -0.91 12.56 8.48
C SER A 7 -2.04 13.28 7.73
N GLY A 8 -2.12 13.11 6.43
CA GLY A 8 -3.23 13.63 5.62
C GLY A 8 -4.51 12.81 5.78
N SER A 9 -4.40 11.56 6.24
CA SER A 9 -5.51 10.66 6.53
C SER A 9 -5.29 9.89 7.83
N TYR A 10 -6.31 9.83 8.66
CA TYR A 10 -6.31 9.12 9.93
C TYR A 10 -7.71 8.56 10.24
N HIS A 11 -7.82 7.69 11.26
CA HIS A 11 -9.13 7.14 11.66
C HIS A 11 -10.20 8.25 11.78
N PRO A 12 -11.47 8.04 11.34
CA PRO A 12 -12.07 6.79 10.84
C PRO A 12 -11.82 6.49 9.36
N GLU A 13 -11.01 7.29 8.67
CA GLU A 13 -10.70 7.03 7.27
C GLU A 13 -9.92 5.72 7.11
N VAL A 14 -10.31 4.93 6.12
CA VAL A 14 -9.66 3.67 5.80
C VAL A 14 -8.56 3.90 4.76
N GLY A 15 -7.36 3.45 5.07
CA GLY A 15 -6.21 3.58 4.17
C GLY A 15 -4.91 3.12 4.82
N GLY A 16 -3.87 2.94 4.02
CA GLY A 16 -2.56 2.49 4.48
C GLY A 16 -1.98 3.32 5.63
N PRO A 17 -1.90 4.67 5.51
CA PRO A 17 -1.41 5.52 6.60
C PRO A 17 -2.22 5.39 7.88
N SER A 18 -3.56 5.41 7.79
CA SER A 18 -4.44 5.28 8.95
C SER A 18 -4.26 3.94 9.67
N THR A 19 -4.27 2.83 8.92
CA THR A 19 -4.08 1.48 9.48
C THR A 19 -2.70 1.33 10.13
N TYR A 20 -1.66 1.85 9.49
CA TYR A 20 -0.30 1.84 9.99
C TYR A 20 -0.16 2.61 11.32
N LEU A 21 -0.62 3.86 11.35
CA LEU A 21 -0.49 4.71 12.53
C LEU A 21 -1.33 4.21 13.70
N ARG A 22 -2.53 3.72 13.45
CA ARG A 22 -3.40 3.15 14.51
C ARG A 22 -2.75 2.01 15.27
N ARG A 23 -1.85 1.27 14.65
CA ARG A 23 -1.13 0.19 15.31
C ARG A 23 0.22 0.65 15.87
N LEU A 24 0.96 1.48 15.15
CA LEU A 24 2.27 1.95 15.57
C LEU A 24 2.21 2.83 16.82
N LEU A 25 1.26 3.78 16.88
CA LEU A 25 1.29 4.82 17.91
C LEU A 25 1.01 4.30 19.34
N PRO A 26 0.05 3.39 19.56
CA PRO A 26 -0.10 2.76 20.88
C PRO A 26 1.16 2.04 21.36
N GLU A 27 1.81 1.29 20.48
CA GLU A 27 3.06 0.57 20.82
C GLU A 27 4.19 1.54 21.20
N LEU A 28 4.31 2.68 20.50
CA LEU A 28 5.29 3.71 20.89
C LEU A 28 4.97 4.32 22.25
N ILE A 29 3.70 4.46 22.60
CA ILE A 29 3.28 4.95 23.92
C ILE A 29 3.63 3.93 25.01
N GLU A 30 3.37 2.65 24.80
CA GLU A 30 3.76 1.57 25.72
C GLU A 30 5.27 1.52 25.94
N ARG A 31 6.07 1.95 24.96
CA ARG A 31 7.52 2.12 25.06
C ARG A 31 7.95 3.44 25.71
N GLY A 32 7.00 4.22 26.27
CA GLY A 32 7.27 5.44 27.04
C GLY A 32 7.42 6.72 26.19
N HIS A 33 6.94 6.73 24.94
CA HIS A 33 6.93 7.94 24.14
C HIS A 33 5.62 8.72 24.31
N HIS A 34 5.70 10.05 24.20
CA HIS A 34 4.53 10.92 24.19
C HIS A 34 4.15 11.27 22.74
N VAL A 35 2.92 11.00 22.36
CA VAL A 35 2.45 11.15 21.00
C VAL A 35 1.31 12.16 20.91
N SER A 36 1.28 12.97 19.86
CA SER A 36 0.10 13.70 19.40
C SER A 36 -0.02 13.61 17.89
N VAL A 37 -1.24 13.63 17.39
CA VAL A 37 -1.52 13.50 15.96
C VAL A 37 -2.24 14.74 15.44
N ILE A 38 -1.86 15.24 14.25
CA ILE A 38 -2.66 16.18 13.46
C ILE A 38 -3.04 15.56 12.12
N THR A 39 -4.30 15.69 11.76
CA THR A 39 -4.85 15.12 10.53
C THR A 39 -5.97 15.98 9.95
N TYR A 40 -6.38 15.66 8.71
CA TYR A 40 -7.62 16.19 8.14
C TYR A 40 -8.82 15.35 8.54
N THR A 41 -10.02 15.95 8.44
CA THR A 41 -11.29 15.25 8.63
C THR A 41 -12.38 15.80 7.72
N ASP A 42 -13.27 14.91 7.28
CA ASP A 42 -14.56 15.27 6.68
C ASP A 42 -15.72 15.09 7.68
N ALA A 43 -15.45 14.48 8.83
CA ALA A 43 -16.43 14.19 9.86
C ALA A 43 -16.76 15.44 10.69
N LYS A 44 -18.06 15.65 10.94
CA LYS A 44 -18.56 16.70 11.82
C LYS A 44 -18.70 16.26 13.28
N ASN A 45 -18.37 15.00 13.62
CA ASN A 45 -18.69 14.39 14.91
C ASN A 45 -17.59 14.64 15.97
N SER A 46 -18.01 15.17 17.10
CA SER A 46 -17.32 15.06 18.40
C SER A 46 -17.38 13.59 18.86
N GLY A 47 -16.31 13.05 19.44
CA GLY A 47 -16.26 11.71 20.03
C GLY A 47 -15.54 10.65 19.20
N ILE A 48 -15.10 10.95 17.98
CA ILE A 48 -14.33 10.01 17.13
C ILE A 48 -12.98 9.65 17.78
N ASP A 49 -12.45 10.51 18.62
CA ASP A 49 -11.10 10.41 19.20
C ASP A 49 -11.09 9.95 20.66
N ASP A 50 -12.27 9.72 21.28
CA ASP A 50 -12.41 9.39 22.71
C ASP A 50 -11.74 8.06 23.10
N GLY A 51 -11.39 7.20 22.15
CA GLY A 51 -10.72 5.92 22.38
C GLY A 51 -9.19 5.94 22.24
N PHE A 52 -8.58 7.08 21.92
CA PHE A 52 -7.13 7.15 21.76
C PHE A 52 -6.43 7.62 23.05
N PRO A 53 -5.32 7.00 23.45
CA PRO A 53 -4.54 7.41 24.62
C PRO A 53 -3.66 8.65 24.34
N TYR A 54 -3.92 9.39 23.27
CA TYR A 54 -3.17 10.57 22.82
C TYR A 54 -4.08 11.59 22.13
N PRO A 55 -3.71 12.88 22.15
CA PRO A 55 -4.48 13.92 21.49
C PRO A 55 -4.46 13.78 19.96
N VAL A 56 -5.65 13.93 19.33
CA VAL A 56 -5.80 13.97 17.88
C VAL A 56 -6.41 15.32 17.48
N TYR A 57 -5.66 16.11 16.73
CA TYR A 57 -6.10 17.42 16.24
C TYR A 57 -6.57 17.31 14.81
N ARG A 58 -7.75 17.88 14.51
CA ARG A 58 -8.38 17.73 13.19
C ARG A 58 -8.61 19.07 12.50
N VAL A 59 -8.24 19.14 11.22
CA VAL A 59 -8.54 20.28 10.35
C VAL A 59 -9.55 19.82 9.29
N SER A 60 -10.69 20.53 9.19
CA SER A 60 -11.74 20.15 8.25
C SER A 60 -11.30 20.30 6.79
N ARG A 61 -11.63 19.30 5.97
CA ARG A 61 -11.45 19.36 4.52
C ARG A 61 -12.47 20.24 3.80
N SER A 62 -13.52 20.69 4.48
CA SER A 62 -14.52 21.62 3.92
C SER A 62 -13.94 22.99 3.56
N TRP A 63 -12.81 23.37 4.18
CA TRP A 63 -12.13 24.62 3.85
C TRP A 63 -11.50 24.60 2.45
N PRO A 64 -11.48 25.74 1.72
CA PRO A 64 -10.73 25.86 0.46
C PRO A 64 -9.25 25.43 0.62
N LEU A 65 -8.67 24.86 -0.43
CA LEU A 65 -7.34 24.24 -0.37
C LEU A 65 -6.26 25.12 0.26
N ILE A 66 -6.20 26.39 -0.14
CA ILE A 66 -5.18 27.34 0.38
C ILE A 66 -5.40 27.62 1.87
N LEU A 67 -6.64 27.92 2.28
CA LEU A 67 -6.96 28.18 3.67
C LEU A 67 -6.71 26.95 4.54
N ARG A 68 -7.06 25.77 4.05
CA ARG A 68 -6.79 24.48 4.70
C ARG A 68 -5.28 24.27 4.91
N LEU A 69 -4.46 24.56 3.89
CA LEU A 69 -3.00 24.47 4.00
C LEU A 69 -2.48 25.44 5.09
N VAL A 70 -2.94 26.68 5.08
CA VAL A 70 -2.54 27.70 6.06
C VAL A 70 -2.96 27.27 7.48
N LEU A 71 -4.22 26.89 7.68
CA LEU A 71 -4.72 26.45 8.99
C LEU A 71 -3.96 25.23 9.52
N PHE A 72 -3.65 24.28 8.66
CA PHE A 72 -2.89 23.09 9.04
C PHE A 72 -1.44 23.47 9.44
N THR A 73 -0.79 24.34 8.67
CA THR A 73 0.56 24.85 8.96
C THR A 73 0.59 25.63 10.29
N ILE A 74 -0.38 26.50 10.53
CA ILE A 74 -0.49 27.27 11.79
C ILE A 74 -0.69 26.33 12.98
N ASN A 75 -1.56 25.33 12.87
CA ASN A 75 -1.74 24.34 13.93
C ASN A 75 -0.44 23.59 14.26
N ILE A 76 0.35 23.20 13.25
CA ILE A 76 1.67 22.59 13.46
C ILE A 76 2.59 23.57 14.19
N LEU A 77 2.68 24.83 13.74
CA LEU A 77 3.52 25.86 14.35
C LEU A 77 3.25 26.07 15.83
N TRP A 78 1.98 26.05 16.22
CA TRP A 78 1.58 26.28 17.62
C TRP A 78 1.79 25.04 18.50
N ARG A 79 1.44 23.87 18.01
CA ARG A 79 1.34 22.66 18.83
C ARG A 79 2.63 21.83 18.84
N ALA A 80 3.44 21.90 17.78
CA ALA A 80 4.64 21.09 17.68
C ALA A 80 5.87 21.70 18.38
N ARG A 81 5.76 22.87 19.00
CA ARG A 81 6.89 23.57 19.65
C ARG A 81 7.57 22.73 20.73
N ASP A 82 6.78 22.05 21.54
CA ASP A 82 7.25 21.27 22.69
C ASP A 82 7.59 19.81 22.35
N TYR A 83 7.56 19.43 21.08
CA TYR A 83 7.88 18.08 20.61
C TYR A 83 9.32 18.01 20.13
N ASP A 84 9.92 16.82 20.26
CA ASP A 84 11.32 16.60 19.93
C ASP A 84 11.51 16.32 18.43
N VAL A 85 10.54 15.64 17.80
CA VAL A 85 10.60 15.22 16.38
C VAL A 85 9.22 15.30 15.71
N LEU A 86 9.22 15.62 14.41
CA LEU A 86 8.05 15.62 13.55
C LEU A 86 8.04 14.35 12.70
N PHE A 87 7.06 13.47 12.92
CA PHE A 87 6.88 12.27 12.12
C PHE A 87 5.78 12.47 11.07
N VAL A 88 6.16 12.47 9.81
CA VAL A 88 5.27 12.75 8.67
C VAL A 88 4.96 11.46 7.94
N SER A 89 3.69 11.04 7.97
CA SER A 89 3.28 9.78 7.33
C SER A 89 2.99 9.92 5.84
N ASP A 90 2.41 11.05 5.37
CA ASP A 90 1.99 11.20 3.97
C ASP A 90 1.81 12.65 3.48
N TYR A 91 1.78 13.64 4.35
CA TYR A 91 1.46 15.03 3.99
C TYR A 91 2.57 16.02 4.40
N GLY A 92 3.67 16.03 3.64
CA GLY A 92 4.90 16.73 4.02
C GLY A 92 4.88 18.25 3.85
N LEU A 93 4.17 18.82 2.89
CA LEU A 93 4.28 20.23 2.54
C LEU A 93 3.99 21.19 3.72
N PRO A 94 2.86 21.09 4.46
CA PRO A 94 2.60 21.99 5.59
C PRO A 94 3.64 21.84 6.70
N VAL A 95 4.18 20.64 6.91
CA VAL A 95 5.24 20.39 7.90
C VAL A 95 6.50 21.14 7.54
N ILE A 96 6.93 21.06 6.28
CA ILE A 96 8.14 21.76 5.84
C ILE A 96 7.96 23.27 5.97
N LEU A 97 6.78 23.81 5.63
CA LEU A 97 6.50 25.24 5.79
C LEU A 97 6.57 25.67 7.27
N ALA A 98 5.93 24.90 8.17
CA ALA A 98 6.01 25.16 9.61
C ALA A 98 7.45 25.01 10.13
N ASN A 99 8.20 24.06 9.62
CA ASN A 99 9.53 23.74 10.09
C ASN A 99 10.61 24.76 9.65
N LEU A 100 10.30 25.66 8.71
CA LEU A 100 11.16 26.81 8.46
C LEU A 100 11.36 27.68 9.72
N ILE A 101 10.36 27.66 10.62
CA ILE A 101 10.36 28.39 11.90
C ILE A 101 10.74 27.46 13.05
N LEU A 102 10.13 26.26 13.13
CA LEU A 102 10.31 25.33 14.26
C LEU A 102 11.71 24.72 14.32
N ARG A 103 12.33 24.48 13.17
CA ARG A 103 13.68 23.89 13.03
C ARG A 103 13.86 22.57 13.79
N LYS A 104 12.81 21.73 13.81
CA LYS A 104 12.81 20.40 14.43
C LYS A 104 13.29 19.34 13.44
N PRO A 105 13.87 18.23 13.90
CA PRO A 105 14.13 17.08 13.04
C PRO A 105 12.82 16.54 12.47
N ILE A 106 12.85 16.15 11.18
CA ILE A 106 11.70 15.58 10.47
C ILE A 106 12.06 14.18 10.03
N VAL A 107 11.25 13.19 10.41
CA VAL A 107 11.25 11.85 9.83
C VAL A 107 10.05 11.73 8.90
N LEU A 108 10.31 11.56 7.60
CA LEU A 108 9.29 11.44 6.57
C LEU A 108 9.11 9.99 6.14
N LYS A 109 7.92 9.42 6.28
CA LYS A 109 7.59 8.13 5.69
C LYS A 109 7.12 8.34 4.25
N ASN A 110 7.91 7.87 3.29
CA ASN A 110 7.59 7.99 1.86
C ASN A 110 7.31 6.61 1.26
N VAL A 111 6.09 6.37 0.81
CA VAL A 111 5.63 5.07 0.32
C VAL A 111 5.44 5.01 -1.20
N SER A 112 5.44 6.17 -1.88
CA SER A 112 5.19 6.26 -3.32
C SER A 112 5.72 7.57 -3.91
N ASP A 113 5.64 7.72 -5.22
CA ASP A 113 5.88 8.99 -5.93
C ASP A 113 4.56 9.71 -6.20
N PHE A 114 4.21 10.65 -5.32
CA PHE A 114 2.97 11.41 -5.47
C PHE A 114 2.92 12.22 -6.79
N ALA A 115 4.07 12.67 -7.29
CA ALA A 115 4.12 13.46 -8.53
C ALA A 115 3.73 12.61 -9.73
N TRP A 116 4.16 11.34 -9.77
CA TRP A 116 3.74 10.38 -10.78
C TRP A 116 2.26 10.01 -10.62
N GLU A 117 1.84 9.58 -9.43
CA GLU A 117 0.45 9.19 -9.18
C GLU A 117 -0.55 10.30 -9.49
N TYR A 118 -0.23 11.55 -9.08
CA TYR A 118 -1.06 12.70 -9.37
C TYR A 118 -1.14 12.97 -10.87
N SER A 119 -0.01 12.89 -11.57
CA SER A 119 0.06 13.13 -13.02
C SER A 119 -0.72 12.08 -13.81
N VAL A 120 -0.68 10.81 -13.42
CA VAL A 120 -1.48 9.74 -14.02
C VAL A 120 -2.97 9.97 -13.78
N ARG A 121 -3.38 10.27 -12.53
CA ARG A 121 -4.80 10.50 -12.16
C ARG A 121 -5.43 11.68 -12.91
N HIS A 122 -4.64 12.71 -13.20
CA HIS A 122 -5.13 13.90 -13.90
C HIS A 122 -4.89 13.86 -15.41
N ASN A 123 -4.46 12.70 -15.96
CA ASN A 123 -4.13 12.52 -17.38
C ASN A 123 -3.10 13.53 -17.91
N TRP A 124 -2.13 13.96 -17.07
CA TRP A 124 -1.03 14.83 -17.49
C TRP A 124 0.11 14.06 -18.15
N ILE A 125 0.12 12.76 -17.96
CA ILE A 125 1.02 11.78 -18.60
C ILE A 125 0.20 10.58 -19.09
N ASN A 126 0.81 9.77 -19.95
CA ASN A 126 0.18 8.54 -20.43
C ASN A 126 -0.05 7.58 -19.26
N LYS A 127 -1.25 7.03 -19.13
CA LYS A 127 -1.63 6.06 -18.08
C LYS A 127 -0.77 4.77 -18.10
N ARG A 128 -0.15 4.46 -19.24
CA ARG A 128 0.74 3.30 -19.42
C ARG A 128 2.20 3.61 -19.08
N GLN A 129 2.55 4.88 -18.90
CA GLN A 129 3.91 5.26 -18.54
C GLN A 129 4.25 4.74 -17.15
N THR A 130 5.27 3.91 -17.08
CA THR A 130 5.77 3.37 -15.81
C THR A 130 6.39 4.47 -14.96
N ILE A 131 6.49 4.22 -13.67
CA ILE A 131 7.13 5.18 -12.76
C ILE A 131 8.62 5.34 -13.07
N ASP A 132 9.30 4.29 -13.52
CA ASP A 132 10.72 4.35 -13.88
C ASP A 132 10.94 5.19 -15.15
N GLU A 133 10.11 5.01 -16.17
CA GLU A 133 10.10 5.88 -17.35
C GLU A 133 9.80 7.33 -16.99
N PHE A 134 8.90 7.56 -16.02
CA PHE A 134 8.60 8.90 -15.53
C PHE A 134 9.80 9.61 -14.92
N GLN A 135 10.71 8.90 -14.24
CA GLN A 135 11.89 9.52 -13.64
C GLN A 135 12.85 10.08 -14.70
N ILE A 136 12.93 9.45 -15.87
CA ILE A 136 13.91 9.79 -16.92
C ILE A 136 13.31 10.58 -18.10
N SER A 137 11.99 10.62 -18.20
CA SER A 137 11.29 11.31 -19.31
C SER A 137 11.26 12.82 -19.14
N ARG A 138 11.18 13.53 -20.27
CA ARG A 138 10.88 14.97 -20.28
C ARG A 138 9.38 15.19 -20.14
N HIS A 139 8.98 16.05 -19.22
CA HIS A 139 7.58 16.34 -18.93
C HIS A 139 7.23 17.82 -19.16
N GLY A 140 5.94 18.10 -19.32
CA GLY A 140 5.38 19.44 -19.35
C GLY A 140 5.64 20.21 -18.02
N TRP A 141 5.43 21.51 -18.06
CA TRP A 141 5.75 22.41 -16.91
C TRP A 141 5.02 22.03 -15.61
N ARG A 142 3.74 21.59 -15.69
CA ARG A 142 2.93 21.17 -14.52
C ARG A 142 3.59 20.00 -13.78
N VAL A 143 3.95 18.97 -14.51
CA VAL A 143 4.62 17.77 -13.95
C VAL A 143 5.98 18.15 -13.36
N ARG A 144 6.76 18.99 -14.07
CA ARG A 144 8.07 19.48 -13.57
C ARG A 144 7.94 20.26 -12.26
N VAL A 145 6.86 21.05 -12.09
CA VAL A 145 6.60 21.74 -10.82
C VAL A 145 6.36 20.73 -9.70
N LEU A 146 5.55 19.68 -9.94
CA LEU A 146 5.33 18.63 -8.94
C LEU A 146 6.62 17.87 -8.61
N GLN A 147 7.43 17.52 -9.60
CA GLN A 147 8.72 16.85 -9.39
C GLN A 147 9.69 17.73 -8.56
N LYS A 148 9.77 19.03 -8.86
CA LYS A 148 10.58 19.97 -8.09
C LYS A 148 10.07 20.14 -6.66
N LEU A 149 8.74 20.24 -6.47
CA LEU A 149 8.13 20.35 -5.16
C LEU A 149 8.41 19.08 -4.33
N ARG A 150 8.21 17.89 -4.91
CA ARG A 150 8.54 16.61 -4.30
C ARG A 150 10.00 16.56 -3.85
N ALA A 151 10.94 16.84 -4.76
CA ALA A 151 12.35 16.82 -4.45
C ALA A 151 12.73 17.84 -3.37
N TRP A 152 12.12 19.02 -3.40
CA TRP A 152 12.38 20.07 -2.44
C TRP A 152 11.96 19.68 -1.02
N TYR A 153 10.70 19.23 -0.84
CA TYR A 153 10.25 18.91 0.52
C TYR A 153 10.89 17.63 1.06
N THR A 154 11.17 16.66 0.18
CA THR A 154 11.82 15.39 0.59
C THR A 154 13.25 15.65 1.08
N LYS A 155 14.01 16.51 0.41
CA LYS A 155 15.36 16.93 0.83
C LYS A 155 15.41 17.70 2.16
N LYS A 156 14.28 18.22 2.63
CA LYS A 156 14.20 18.95 3.91
C LYS A 156 13.95 18.01 5.10
N ALA A 157 13.64 16.74 4.87
CA ALA A 157 13.56 15.77 5.92
C ALA A 157 14.96 15.40 6.44
N SER A 158 15.09 15.24 7.77
CA SER A 158 16.33 14.78 8.40
C SER A 158 16.57 13.30 8.08
N LEU A 159 15.48 12.52 7.98
CA LEU A 159 15.52 11.10 7.64
C LEU A 159 14.26 10.70 6.90
N ILE A 160 14.38 9.73 5.98
CA ILE A 160 13.26 9.22 5.19
C ILE A 160 13.13 7.72 5.39
N ILE A 161 11.97 7.31 5.87
CA ILE A 161 11.59 5.89 5.97
C ILE A 161 10.87 5.50 4.69
N VAL A 162 11.32 4.42 4.07
CA VAL A 162 10.74 3.86 2.84
C VAL A 162 10.36 2.38 3.02
N PRO A 163 9.28 1.89 2.35
CA PRO A 163 8.81 0.52 2.53
C PRO A 163 9.61 -0.54 1.76
N SER A 164 10.55 -0.13 0.91
CA SER A 164 11.37 -1.04 0.08
C SER A 164 12.65 -0.38 -0.38
N LYS A 165 13.64 -1.17 -0.75
CA LYS A 165 14.87 -0.70 -1.40
C LYS A 165 14.57 0.01 -2.71
N TYR A 166 13.55 -0.47 -3.43
CA TYR A 166 13.08 0.15 -4.67
C TYR A 166 12.63 1.59 -4.46
N ILE A 167 11.78 1.84 -3.48
CA ILE A 167 11.36 3.23 -3.14
C ILE A 167 12.56 4.05 -2.65
N GLY A 168 13.47 3.44 -1.89
CA GLY A 168 14.72 4.09 -1.49
C GLY A 168 15.54 4.58 -2.68
N LYS A 169 15.64 3.77 -3.73
CA LYS A 169 16.32 4.11 -4.99
C LYS A 169 15.65 5.31 -5.71
N LEU A 170 14.32 5.31 -5.76
CA LEU A 170 13.56 6.44 -6.32
C LEU A 170 13.82 7.73 -5.52
N VAL A 171 13.74 7.66 -4.19
CA VAL A 171 13.96 8.81 -3.30
C VAL A 171 15.38 9.35 -3.44
N SER A 172 16.38 8.49 -3.51
CA SER A 172 17.77 8.91 -3.77
C SER A 172 17.92 9.58 -5.14
N GLY A 173 17.21 9.08 -6.16
CA GLY A 173 17.15 9.70 -7.49
C GLY A 173 16.55 11.11 -7.50
N TRP A 174 15.81 11.51 -6.46
CA TRP A 174 15.33 12.89 -6.29
C TRP A 174 16.37 13.81 -5.64
N GLY A 175 17.56 13.28 -5.35
CA GLY A 175 18.70 14.00 -4.80
C GLY A 175 18.74 14.00 -3.27
N VAL A 176 18.15 13.00 -2.62
CA VAL A 176 18.34 12.70 -1.20
C VAL A 176 19.56 11.80 -1.05
N SER A 177 20.44 12.09 -0.08
CA SER A 177 21.57 11.19 0.22
C SER A 177 21.05 9.82 0.69
N PRO A 178 21.62 8.70 0.21
CA PRO A 178 21.30 7.37 0.71
C PRO A 178 21.43 7.21 2.23
N ASP A 179 22.35 7.96 2.85
CA ASP A 179 22.57 7.94 4.29
C ASP A 179 21.36 8.46 5.09
N HIS A 180 20.49 9.26 4.46
CA HIS A 180 19.24 9.74 5.04
C HIS A 180 18.04 8.87 4.70
N VAL A 181 18.23 7.65 4.15
CA VAL A 181 17.15 6.73 3.79
C VAL A 181 17.23 5.46 4.61
N ARG A 182 16.13 5.09 5.26
CA ARG A 182 16.00 3.84 6.02
C ARG A 182 14.90 2.98 5.43
N VAL A 183 15.24 1.74 5.12
CA VAL A 183 14.26 0.76 4.63
C VAL A 183 13.58 0.09 5.81
N VAL A 184 12.29 0.38 5.97
CA VAL A 184 11.43 -0.26 6.97
C VAL A 184 10.26 -0.89 6.23
N TYR A 185 10.36 -2.19 6.01
CA TYR A 185 9.36 -2.95 5.27
C TYR A 185 7.97 -2.86 5.91
N ASN A 186 6.93 -2.92 5.08
CA ASN A 186 5.58 -3.12 5.59
C ASN A 186 5.51 -4.47 6.31
N ALA A 187 4.66 -4.54 7.31
CA ALA A 187 4.55 -5.70 8.18
C ALA A 187 3.12 -6.25 8.24
N LEU A 188 3.01 -7.49 8.66
CA LEU A 188 1.76 -8.17 8.96
C LEU A 188 1.63 -8.42 10.47
N ASP A 189 0.39 -8.41 10.90
CA ASP A 189 -0.02 -8.88 12.21
C ASP A 189 -0.37 -10.37 12.11
N TYR A 190 0.59 -11.22 12.46
CA TYR A 190 0.42 -12.67 12.32
C TYR A 190 -0.68 -13.23 13.18
N SER A 191 -0.96 -12.66 14.36
CA SER A 191 -2.04 -13.11 15.24
C SER A 191 -3.42 -13.13 14.58
N ARG A 192 -3.60 -12.34 13.52
CA ARG A 192 -4.85 -12.29 12.74
C ARG A 192 -5.03 -13.47 11.80
N PHE A 193 -3.98 -14.26 11.59
CA PHE A 193 -3.99 -15.40 10.66
C PHE A 193 -3.97 -16.75 11.37
N ASP A 194 -3.80 -16.78 12.71
CA ASP A 194 -3.70 -18.01 13.49
C ASP A 194 -4.98 -18.86 13.47
N ASN A 195 -6.14 -18.19 13.36
CA ASN A 195 -7.46 -18.84 13.42
C ASN A 195 -8.22 -18.77 12.08
N LEU A 196 -7.49 -18.73 10.96
CA LEU A 196 -8.16 -18.77 9.66
C LEU A 196 -8.84 -20.13 9.43
N PRO A 197 -10.03 -20.15 8.80
CA PRO A 197 -10.70 -21.39 8.45
C PRO A 197 -9.85 -22.20 7.46
N SER A 198 -10.14 -23.48 7.34
CA SER A 198 -9.60 -24.26 6.23
C SER A 198 -10.10 -23.69 4.89
N LYS A 199 -9.40 -24.00 3.79
CA LYS A 199 -9.85 -23.58 2.45
C LYS A 199 -11.26 -24.11 2.13
N ALA A 200 -11.56 -25.35 2.53
CA ALA A 200 -12.88 -25.95 2.35
C ALA A 200 -13.97 -25.19 3.14
N ASP A 201 -13.71 -24.87 4.41
CA ASP A 201 -14.66 -24.11 5.23
C ASP A 201 -14.85 -22.68 4.73
N ALA A 202 -13.78 -22.01 4.30
CA ALA A 202 -13.87 -20.68 3.69
C ALA A 202 -14.75 -20.71 2.43
N ARG A 203 -14.59 -21.71 1.56
CA ARG A 203 -15.43 -21.91 0.37
C ARG A 203 -16.88 -22.20 0.72
N LYS A 204 -17.12 -23.07 1.69
CA LYS A 204 -18.47 -23.39 2.18
C LYS A 204 -19.18 -22.14 2.70
N THR A 205 -18.48 -21.31 3.51
CA THR A 205 -19.04 -20.06 4.04
C THR A 205 -19.38 -19.06 2.94
N LEU A 206 -18.61 -19.05 1.85
CA LEU A 206 -18.84 -18.16 0.71
C LEU A 206 -19.78 -18.75 -0.35
N GLY A 207 -20.27 -20.01 -0.15
CA GLY A 207 -21.19 -20.69 -1.07
C GLY A 207 -20.52 -21.24 -2.33
N TYR A 208 -19.20 -21.50 -2.31
CA TYR A 208 -18.46 -22.03 -3.46
C TYR A 208 -18.20 -23.54 -3.33
N SER A 209 -18.25 -24.22 -4.48
CA SER A 209 -17.82 -25.62 -4.58
C SER A 209 -16.30 -25.74 -4.37
N GLU A 210 -15.87 -26.84 -3.75
CA GLU A 210 -14.45 -27.15 -3.57
C GLU A 210 -13.69 -27.27 -4.91
N LYS A 211 -14.38 -27.71 -5.97
CA LYS A 211 -13.79 -27.91 -7.30
C LYS A 211 -13.88 -26.69 -8.22
N LEU A 212 -14.38 -25.56 -7.74
CA LEU A 212 -14.45 -24.34 -8.54
C LEU A 212 -13.07 -23.68 -8.59
N PRO A 213 -12.44 -23.50 -9.76
CA PRO A 213 -11.21 -22.72 -9.85
C PRO A 213 -11.48 -21.26 -9.55
N ILE A 214 -10.87 -20.71 -8.50
CA ILE A 214 -11.06 -19.33 -8.05
C ILE A 214 -9.74 -18.56 -8.16
N VAL A 215 -9.72 -17.52 -8.98
CA VAL A 215 -8.65 -16.54 -9.06
C VAL A 215 -9.09 -15.25 -8.38
N LEU A 216 -8.26 -14.71 -7.53
CA LEU A 216 -8.53 -13.45 -6.80
C LEU A 216 -7.51 -12.39 -7.14
N THR A 217 -7.96 -11.18 -7.38
CA THR A 217 -7.12 -9.98 -7.30
C THR A 217 -7.70 -9.01 -6.27
N ALA A 218 -6.83 -8.39 -5.45
CA ALA A 218 -7.26 -7.45 -4.43
C ALA A 218 -6.36 -6.21 -4.45
N ALA A 219 -6.91 -5.09 -4.94
CA ALA A 219 -6.19 -3.84 -5.10
C ALA A 219 -7.15 -2.65 -5.23
N ARG A 220 -6.63 -1.44 -5.08
CA ARG A 220 -7.34 -0.23 -5.53
C ARG A 220 -7.50 -0.29 -7.05
N LEU A 221 -8.71 -0.04 -7.56
CA LEU A 221 -8.99 -0.12 -8.99
C LEU A 221 -8.52 1.15 -9.73
N VAL A 222 -7.22 1.19 -10.00
CA VAL A 222 -6.50 2.23 -10.76
C VAL A 222 -5.68 1.58 -11.87
N SER A 223 -5.37 2.34 -12.93
CA SER A 223 -4.78 1.81 -14.15
C SER A 223 -3.50 0.99 -13.96
N TRP A 224 -2.64 1.41 -13.06
CA TRP A 224 -1.36 0.72 -12.82
C TRP A 224 -1.47 -0.58 -11.99
N LYS A 225 -2.66 -0.94 -11.53
CA LYS A 225 -2.91 -2.24 -10.86
C LYS A 225 -3.21 -3.38 -11.84
N GLY A 226 -3.41 -3.09 -13.13
CA GLY A 226 -3.48 -4.07 -14.20
C GLY A 226 -4.65 -5.05 -14.10
N VAL A 227 -5.74 -4.68 -13.41
CA VAL A 227 -6.92 -5.56 -13.25
C VAL A 227 -7.58 -5.83 -14.59
N ASP A 228 -7.52 -4.90 -15.54
CA ASP A 228 -7.95 -5.08 -16.93
C ASP A 228 -7.20 -6.22 -17.63
N SER A 229 -5.88 -6.29 -17.45
CA SER A 229 -5.05 -7.38 -17.98
C SER A 229 -5.35 -8.72 -17.30
N VAL A 230 -5.67 -8.72 -16.01
CA VAL A 230 -6.13 -9.94 -15.32
C VAL A 230 -7.43 -10.44 -15.92
N ILE A 231 -8.44 -9.56 -16.15
CA ILE A 231 -9.72 -9.94 -16.77
C ILE A 231 -9.48 -10.54 -18.16
N ARG A 232 -8.69 -9.87 -19.03
CA ARG A 232 -8.36 -10.39 -20.37
C ARG A 232 -7.62 -11.73 -20.31
N THR A 233 -6.71 -11.89 -19.35
CA THR A 233 -5.96 -13.13 -19.20
C THR A 233 -6.86 -14.28 -18.78
N ILE A 234 -7.75 -14.08 -17.81
CA ILE A 234 -8.69 -15.12 -17.39
C ILE A 234 -9.66 -15.48 -18.50
N ALA A 235 -10.14 -14.52 -19.29
CA ALA A 235 -10.96 -14.79 -20.47
C ALA A 235 -10.24 -15.71 -21.48
N LYS A 236 -8.94 -15.51 -21.71
CA LYS A 236 -8.13 -16.33 -22.64
C LYS A 236 -7.91 -17.77 -22.17
N ILE A 237 -7.95 -18.05 -20.88
CA ILE A 237 -7.75 -19.40 -20.34
C ILE A 237 -9.07 -20.11 -20.00
N ARG A 238 -10.20 -19.50 -20.32
CA ARG A 238 -11.53 -20.06 -20.05
C ARG A 238 -11.77 -21.40 -20.75
N ASP A 239 -11.22 -21.61 -21.93
CA ASP A 239 -11.34 -22.87 -22.65
C ASP A 239 -10.70 -24.04 -21.87
N ASP A 240 -9.58 -23.78 -21.17
CA ASP A 240 -8.90 -24.74 -20.32
C ASP A 240 -9.65 -24.96 -18.99
N PHE A 241 -10.32 -23.91 -18.50
CA PHE A 241 -11.04 -23.89 -17.23
C PHE A 241 -12.45 -23.32 -17.39
N PRO A 242 -13.43 -24.05 -17.95
CA PRO A 242 -14.75 -23.49 -18.31
C PRO A 242 -15.55 -22.92 -17.14
N ARG A 243 -15.23 -23.32 -15.91
CA ARG A 243 -15.88 -22.84 -14.68
C ARG A 243 -15.01 -21.87 -13.87
N ILE A 244 -13.92 -21.36 -14.45
CA ILE A 244 -13.04 -20.43 -13.73
C ILE A 244 -13.81 -19.19 -13.24
N HIS A 245 -13.61 -18.80 -12.00
CA HIS A 245 -14.26 -17.67 -11.38
C HIS A 245 -13.22 -16.63 -10.98
N LEU A 246 -13.39 -15.39 -11.45
CA LEU A 246 -12.54 -14.27 -11.08
C LEU A 246 -13.23 -13.41 -10.03
N MET A 247 -12.59 -13.25 -8.89
CA MET A 247 -12.98 -12.31 -7.85
C MET A 247 -12.10 -11.06 -7.90
N VAL A 248 -12.71 -9.88 -7.84
CA VAL A 248 -12.04 -8.58 -7.80
C VAL A 248 -12.42 -7.86 -6.51
N ALA A 249 -11.53 -7.83 -5.53
CA ALA A 249 -11.72 -7.11 -4.28
C ALA A 249 -11.08 -5.72 -4.34
N GLY A 250 -11.81 -4.71 -3.92
CA GLY A 250 -11.38 -3.32 -3.93
C GLY A 250 -12.33 -2.44 -4.74
N ASP A 251 -12.01 -1.14 -4.72
CA ASP A 251 -12.77 -0.11 -5.42
C ASP A 251 -11.82 0.95 -5.98
N GLY A 252 -12.31 1.77 -6.91
CA GLY A 252 -11.52 2.85 -7.51
C GLY A 252 -12.12 3.40 -8.80
N PRO A 253 -11.47 4.43 -9.37
CA PRO A 253 -11.99 5.15 -10.53
C PRO A 253 -12.16 4.29 -11.79
N GLU A 254 -11.43 3.18 -11.92
CA GLU A 254 -11.50 2.29 -13.09
C GLU A 254 -12.65 1.24 -12.98
N ARG A 255 -13.38 1.18 -11.86
CA ARG A 255 -14.37 0.12 -11.58
C ARG A 255 -15.38 -0.05 -12.73
N ARG A 256 -16.02 1.04 -13.16
CA ARG A 256 -17.04 0.97 -14.23
C ARG A 256 -16.47 0.43 -15.54
N GLN A 257 -15.25 0.83 -15.87
CA GLN A 257 -14.57 0.37 -17.09
C GLN A 257 -14.22 -1.11 -17.00
N LEU A 258 -13.80 -1.59 -15.82
CA LEU A 258 -13.49 -3.00 -15.59
C LEU A 258 -14.75 -3.88 -15.61
N GLU A 259 -15.86 -3.42 -15.04
CA GLU A 259 -17.16 -4.11 -15.10
C GLU A 259 -17.63 -4.24 -16.57
N LYS A 260 -17.50 -3.18 -17.36
CA LYS A 260 -17.81 -3.23 -18.80
C LYS A 260 -16.92 -4.24 -19.53
N LEU A 261 -15.61 -4.22 -19.28
CA LEU A 261 -14.66 -5.17 -19.87
C LEU A 261 -15.01 -6.62 -19.51
N ALA A 262 -15.43 -6.90 -18.28
CA ALA A 262 -15.85 -8.23 -17.85
C ALA A 262 -17.06 -8.73 -18.63
N VAL A 263 -18.07 -7.88 -18.86
CA VAL A 263 -19.25 -8.19 -19.68
C VAL A 263 -18.86 -8.46 -21.14
N GLU A 264 -18.04 -7.59 -21.73
CA GLU A 264 -17.54 -7.74 -23.11
C GLU A 264 -16.71 -9.01 -23.30
N SER A 265 -16.05 -9.48 -22.26
CA SER A 265 -15.26 -10.72 -22.25
C SER A 265 -16.08 -11.96 -21.93
N GLU A 266 -17.38 -11.82 -21.70
CA GLU A 266 -18.30 -12.90 -21.27
C GLU A 266 -17.78 -13.71 -20.07
N LEU A 267 -16.98 -13.08 -19.20
CA LEU A 267 -16.33 -13.71 -18.07
C LEU A 267 -17.17 -13.51 -16.79
N PRO A 268 -17.44 -14.58 -16.01
CA PRO A 268 -18.07 -14.44 -14.70
C PRO A 268 -17.08 -13.80 -13.70
N VAL A 269 -17.11 -12.46 -13.64
CA VAL A 269 -16.30 -11.67 -12.68
C VAL A 269 -17.17 -11.18 -11.55
N GLN A 270 -16.77 -11.46 -10.32
CA GLN A 270 -17.43 -10.92 -9.15
C GLN A 270 -16.66 -9.73 -8.59
N PHE A 271 -17.19 -8.54 -8.76
CA PHE A 271 -16.68 -7.31 -8.16
C PHE A 271 -17.18 -7.18 -6.72
N LEU A 272 -16.30 -7.41 -5.78
CA LEU A 272 -16.63 -7.46 -4.35
C LEU A 272 -16.71 -6.08 -3.69
N GLY A 273 -16.15 -5.04 -4.33
CA GLY A 273 -16.01 -3.73 -3.71
C GLY A 273 -15.03 -3.76 -2.54
N PHE A 274 -15.11 -2.73 -1.71
CA PHE A 274 -14.32 -2.68 -0.47
C PHE A 274 -14.80 -3.77 0.51
N ARG A 275 -13.86 -4.50 1.11
CA ARG A 275 -14.14 -5.54 2.12
C ARG A 275 -13.38 -5.23 3.41
N SER A 276 -13.98 -5.59 4.56
CA SER A 276 -13.25 -5.61 5.83
C SER A 276 -12.06 -6.57 5.75
N GLN A 277 -11.06 -6.37 6.60
CA GLN A 277 -9.87 -7.23 6.59
C GLN A 277 -10.22 -8.71 6.80
N GLU A 278 -11.10 -9.02 7.77
CA GLU A 278 -11.53 -10.40 8.06
C GLU A 278 -12.22 -11.04 6.86
N ASN A 279 -13.15 -10.32 6.22
CA ASN A 279 -13.81 -10.84 5.03
C ASN A 279 -12.83 -11.05 3.87
N LEU A 280 -11.84 -10.17 3.72
CA LEU A 280 -10.82 -10.31 2.70
C LEU A 280 -9.94 -11.55 2.95
N TYR A 281 -9.59 -11.84 4.21
CA TYR A 281 -8.80 -13.03 4.56
C TYR A 281 -9.56 -14.32 4.21
N ASN A 282 -10.85 -14.40 4.51
CA ASN A 282 -11.68 -15.53 4.14
C ASN A 282 -11.77 -15.71 2.61
N ILE A 283 -11.89 -14.60 1.86
CA ILE A 283 -11.91 -14.63 0.40
C ILE A 283 -10.55 -15.07 -0.16
N MET A 284 -9.45 -14.57 0.40
CA MET A 284 -8.10 -15.01 0.04
C MET A 284 -7.91 -16.50 0.32
N ARG A 285 -8.34 -16.96 1.50
CA ARG A 285 -8.24 -18.36 1.88
C ARG A 285 -9.03 -19.29 0.95
N ALA A 286 -10.15 -18.84 0.41
CA ALA A 286 -10.97 -19.61 -0.54
C ALA A 286 -10.38 -19.70 -1.95
N ALA A 287 -9.49 -18.75 -2.33
CA ALA A 287 -8.91 -18.68 -3.66
C ALA A 287 -7.84 -19.76 -3.92
N ASP A 288 -7.71 -20.17 -5.18
CA ASP A 288 -6.64 -21.06 -5.64
C ASP A 288 -5.38 -20.29 -5.99
N VAL A 289 -5.56 -19.09 -6.57
CA VAL A 289 -4.48 -18.22 -6.99
C VAL A 289 -4.83 -16.77 -6.66
N PHE A 290 -3.90 -16.08 -6.01
CA PHE A 290 -3.93 -14.64 -5.86
C PHE A 290 -3.07 -14.00 -6.95
N VAL A 291 -3.61 -13.01 -7.67
CA VAL A 291 -2.91 -12.32 -8.76
C VAL A 291 -2.75 -10.84 -8.44
N LEU A 292 -1.52 -10.33 -8.54
CA LEU A 292 -1.21 -8.90 -8.51
C LEU A 292 -0.41 -8.52 -9.76
N PHE A 293 -1.08 -8.07 -10.82
CA PHE A 293 -0.46 -7.81 -12.12
C PHE A 293 -0.19 -6.32 -12.37
N SER A 294 0.35 -5.65 -11.37
CA SER A 294 0.63 -4.21 -11.37
C SER A 294 1.81 -3.85 -12.26
N THR A 295 1.83 -2.61 -12.75
CA THR A 295 3.00 -1.97 -13.38
C THR A 295 3.81 -1.12 -12.40
N TYR A 296 3.32 -0.93 -11.18
CA TYR A 296 4.00 -0.25 -10.09
C TYR A 296 3.56 -0.80 -8.73
N GLU A 297 4.54 -1.14 -7.90
CA GLU A 297 4.37 -1.47 -6.48
C GLU A 297 5.54 -0.91 -5.66
N GLY A 298 5.20 -0.09 -4.66
CA GLY A 298 6.18 0.35 -3.66
C GLY A 298 6.60 -0.80 -2.75
N MET A 299 5.62 -1.46 -2.16
CA MET A 299 5.72 -2.75 -1.48
C MET A 299 4.30 -3.33 -1.36
N PRO A 300 4.01 -4.50 -1.98
CA PRO A 300 2.66 -5.01 -2.13
C PRO A 300 2.14 -5.68 -0.86
N HIS A 301 1.45 -4.92 0.00
CA HIS A 301 0.85 -5.46 1.23
C HIS A 301 -0.15 -6.59 0.96
N SER A 302 -0.92 -6.51 -0.15
CA SER A 302 -1.89 -7.56 -0.52
C SER A 302 -1.23 -8.90 -0.84
N VAL A 303 0.01 -8.89 -1.36
CA VAL A 303 0.81 -10.10 -1.57
C VAL A 303 1.18 -10.74 -0.22
N LEU A 304 1.64 -9.94 0.74
CA LEU A 304 1.96 -10.44 2.08
C LEU A 304 0.72 -11.06 2.75
N VAL A 305 -0.45 -10.42 2.62
CA VAL A 305 -1.72 -10.95 3.15
C VAL A 305 -2.11 -12.26 2.46
N ALA A 306 -2.02 -12.34 1.13
CA ALA A 306 -2.32 -13.57 0.39
C ALA A 306 -1.40 -14.73 0.81
N MET A 307 -0.12 -14.46 0.96
CA MET A 307 0.87 -15.42 1.48
C MET A 307 0.51 -15.89 2.90
N ALA A 308 0.12 -14.97 3.79
CA ALA A 308 -0.28 -15.32 5.16
C ALA A 308 -1.59 -16.11 5.21
N CYS A 309 -2.48 -15.91 4.25
CA CYS A 309 -3.67 -16.74 4.07
C CYS A 309 -3.36 -18.11 3.44
N GLY A 310 -2.09 -18.39 3.08
CA GLY A 310 -1.70 -19.63 2.41
C GLY A 310 -2.15 -19.72 0.96
N THR A 311 -2.49 -18.60 0.33
CA THR A 311 -2.93 -18.56 -1.06
C THR A 311 -1.69 -18.42 -1.97
N PRO A 312 -1.50 -19.31 -2.97
CA PRO A 312 -0.40 -19.17 -3.95
C PRO A 312 -0.49 -17.86 -4.72
N VAL A 313 0.65 -17.21 -4.93
CA VAL A 313 0.71 -15.86 -5.50
C VAL A 313 1.37 -15.87 -6.88
N VAL A 314 0.74 -15.18 -7.85
CA VAL A 314 1.36 -14.76 -9.11
C VAL A 314 1.41 -13.23 -9.11
N ALA A 315 2.59 -12.65 -9.32
CA ALA A 315 2.70 -11.20 -9.36
C ALA A 315 3.68 -10.71 -10.46
N SER A 316 3.56 -9.44 -10.82
CA SER A 316 4.51 -8.81 -11.73
C SER A 316 5.90 -8.67 -11.09
N SER A 317 6.95 -8.97 -11.86
CA SER A 317 8.34 -8.79 -11.46
C SER A 317 8.76 -7.32 -11.54
N ILE A 318 8.28 -6.51 -10.59
CA ILE A 318 8.50 -5.06 -10.56
C ILE A 318 8.71 -4.53 -9.15
N GLY A 319 9.38 -3.38 -9.05
CA GLY A 319 9.45 -2.56 -7.85
C GLY A 319 9.71 -3.33 -6.56
N GLY A 320 8.94 -3.05 -5.53
CA GLY A 320 9.03 -3.74 -4.25
C GLY A 320 8.48 -5.18 -4.25
N THR A 321 7.83 -5.65 -5.34
CA THR A 321 7.33 -7.03 -5.43
C THR A 321 8.46 -8.05 -5.40
N VAL A 322 9.57 -7.77 -6.09
CA VAL A 322 10.75 -8.65 -6.14
C VAL A 322 11.53 -8.69 -4.82
N GLU A 323 11.20 -7.82 -3.87
CA GLU A 323 11.76 -7.87 -2.51
C GLU A 323 10.96 -8.80 -1.58
N VAL A 324 9.72 -9.11 -1.96
CA VAL A 324 8.81 -10.02 -1.25
C VAL A 324 8.82 -11.40 -1.87
N ILE A 325 8.71 -11.48 -3.20
CA ILE A 325 8.63 -12.75 -3.93
C ILE A 325 9.99 -13.12 -4.49
N THR A 326 10.45 -14.32 -4.13
CA THR A 326 11.52 -15.05 -4.82
C THR A 326 10.85 -16.04 -5.75
N ASP A 327 11.04 -15.87 -7.06
CA ASP A 327 10.38 -16.69 -8.08
C ASP A 327 10.60 -18.18 -7.85
N GLN A 328 9.52 -18.98 -8.01
CA GLN A 328 9.49 -20.45 -7.84
C GLN A 328 9.80 -20.95 -6.42
N VAL A 329 9.99 -20.05 -5.46
CA VAL A 329 10.26 -20.39 -4.05
C VAL A 329 9.04 -20.11 -3.17
N ASN A 330 8.48 -18.89 -3.25
CA ASN A 330 7.37 -18.45 -2.43
C ASN A 330 6.22 -17.76 -3.22
N GLY A 331 6.31 -17.81 -4.55
CA GLY A 331 5.34 -17.28 -5.50
C GLY A 331 5.92 -17.36 -6.92
N LEU A 332 5.13 -16.97 -7.91
CA LEU A 332 5.57 -16.86 -9.30
C LEU A 332 5.67 -15.40 -9.70
N LEU A 333 6.79 -15.04 -10.33
CA LEU A 333 7.03 -13.73 -10.90
C LEU A 333 6.90 -13.77 -12.43
N VAL A 334 6.11 -12.86 -12.98
CA VAL A 334 5.94 -12.73 -14.43
C VAL A 334 6.30 -11.31 -14.89
N PRO A 335 6.81 -11.13 -16.11
CA PRO A 335 7.10 -9.78 -16.62
C PRO A 335 5.83 -8.93 -16.64
N ALA A 336 5.93 -7.67 -16.20
CA ALA A 336 4.80 -6.73 -16.22
C ALA A 336 4.28 -6.54 -17.65
N GLY A 337 2.95 -6.53 -17.82
CA GLY A 337 2.30 -6.39 -19.10
C GLY A 337 2.32 -7.65 -19.99
N ASN A 338 2.99 -8.72 -19.60
CA ASN A 338 3.02 -9.98 -20.36
C ASN A 338 1.85 -10.89 -19.95
N GLU A 339 0.68 -10.67 -20.56
CA GLU A 339 -0.54 -11.46 -20.29
C GLU A 339 -0.37 -12.95 -20.61
N LYS A 340 0.52 -13.33 -21.59
CA LYS A 340 0.80 -14.73 -21.88
C LYS A 340 1.51 -15.40 -20.71
N ALA A 341 2.58 -14.79 -20.18
CA ALA A 341 3.28 -15.31 -19.02
C ALA A 341 2.37 -15.41 -17.78
N LEU A 342 1.46 -14.42 -17.60
CA LEU A 342 0.46 -14.48 -16.55
C LEU A 342 -0.50 -15.67 -16.72
N ALA A 343 -1.00 -15.90 -17.94
CA ALA A 343 -1.85 -17.05 -18.25
C ALA A 343 -1.16 -18.37 -17.95
N ASP A 344 0.09 -18.53 -18.38
CA ASP A 344 0.87 -19.74 -18.18
C ASP A 344 1.13 -20.00 -16.69
N ALA A 345 1.44 -18.95 -15.91
CA ALA A 345 1.63 -19.06 -14.45
C ALA A 345 0.34 -19.46 -13.73
N ILE A 346 -0.80 -18.89 -14.11
CA ILE A 346 -2.11 -19.25 -13.53
C ILE A 346 -2.46 -20.70 -13.86
N ARG A 347 -2.29 -21.13 -15.14
CA ARG A 347 -2.49 -22.53 -15.56
C ARG A 347 -1.63 -23.50 -14.76
N GLN A 348 -0.37 -23.14 -14.57
CA GLN A 348 0.56 -23.96 -13.80
C GLN A 348 0.08 -24.19 -12.37
N LEU A 349 -0.37 -23.15 -11.67
CA LEU A 349 -0.87 -23.26 -10.30
C LEU A 349 -2.20 -24.01 -10.21
N LEU A 350 -3.09 -23.83 -11.18
CA LEU A 350 -4.39 -24.51 -11.19
C LEU A 350 -4.29 -26.00 -11.56
N ASN A 351 -3.23 -26.42 -12.25
CA ASN A 351 -3.01 -27.79 -12.68
C ASN A 351 -2.02 -28.57 -11.77
N GLN A 352 -1.26 -27.89 -10.92
CA GLN A 352 -0.16 -28.50 -10.13
C GLN A 352 -0.32 -28.16 -8.63
N ASP A 353 -1.15 -28.94 -7.92
CA ASP A 353 -1.37 -28.77 -6.47
C ASP A 353 -0.05 -28.84 -5.68
N SER A 354 0.89 -29.71 -6.08
CA SER A 354 2.19 -29.86 -5.43
C SER A 354 3.02 -28.57 -5.51
N LEU A 355 2.98 -27.88 -6.65
CA LEU A 355 3.65 -26.59 -6.81
C LEU A 355 2.96 -25.51 -5.96
N ALA A 356 1.63 -25.43 -6.01
CA ALA A 356 0.85 -24.48 -5.22
C ALA A 356 1.17 -24.63 -3.71
N GLN A 357 1.22 -25.87 -3.22
CA GLN A 357 1.58 -26.17 -1.83
C GLN A 357 3.02 -25.82 -1.51
N LYS A 358 3.97 -26.14 -2.39
CA LYS A 358 5.40 -25.77 -2.23
C LYS A 358 5.55 -24.27 -2.06
N LEU A 359 4.94 -23.47 -2.94
CA LEU A 359 5.03 -22.01 -2.90
C LEU A 359 4.37 -21.42 -1.64
N SER A 360 3.23 -21.94 -1.23
CA SER A 360 2.57 -21.50 0.01
C SER A 360 3.42 -21.82 1.25
N THR A 361 4.10 -22.96 1.29
CA THR A 361 5.04 -23.31 2.37
C THR A 361 6.24 -22.37 2.38
N GLY A 362 6.83 -22.10 1.21
CA GLY A 362 7.93 -21.14 1.06
C GLY A 362 7.56 -19.72 1.48
N ALA A 363 6.30 -19.35 1.27
CA ALA A 363 5.77 -18.05 1.68
C ALA A 363 5.81 -17.87 3.20
N VAL A 364 5.45 -18.90 3.99
CA VAL A 364 5.45 -18.83 5.46
C VAL A 364 6.84 -18.45 6.00
N HIS A 365 7.91 -19.05 5.47
CA HIS A 365 9.28 -18.70 5.86
C HIS A 365 9.63 -17.24 5.51
N THR A 366 9.19 -16.79 4.35
CA THR A 366 9.45 -15.42 3.88
C THR A 366 8.78 -14.38 4.78
N LEU A 367 7.59 -14.67 5.27
CA LEU A 367 6.80 -13.76 6.07
C LEU A 367 7.49 -13.36 7.39
N GLN A 368 8.33 -14.22 7.98
CA GLN A 368 9.07 -13.92 9.21
C GLN A 368 9.88 -12.62 9.13
N ARG A 369 10.28 -12.20 7.91
CA ARG A 369 11.01 -10.95 7.66
C ARG A 369 10.14 -9.69 7.79
N PHE A 370 8.82 -9.83 7.80
CA PHE A 370 7.82 -8.75 7.73
C PHE A 370 6.96 -8.67 8.99
N SER A 371 7.60 -8.81 10.16
CA SER A 371 6.92 -8.73 11.48
C SER A 371 6.67 -7.28 11.92
N TRP A 372 5.61 -7.09 12.69
CA TRP A 372 5.30 -5.80 13.31
C TRP A 372 6.38 -5.36 14.29
N ASP A 373 6.94 -6.28 15.07
CA ASP A 373 7.99 -5.95 16.04
C ASP A 373 9.22 -5.35 15.35
N SER A 374 9.66 -5.96 14.25
CA SER A 374 10.77 -5.41 13.44
C SER A 374 10.43 -4.05 12.81
N LEU A 375 9.18 -3.85 12.38
CA LEU A 375 8.74 -2.56 11.82
C LEU A 375 8.73 -1.48 12.91
N ILE A 376 8.19 -1.77 14.09
CA ILE A 376 8.12 -0.82 15.22
C ILE A 376 9.51 -0.45 15.66
N GLU A 377 10.37 -1.45 15.94
CA GLU A 377 11.75 -1.24 16.36
C GLU A 377 12.54 -0.38 15.38
N LYS A 378 12.50 -0.70 14.09
CA LYS A 378 13.20 0.08 13.06
C LYS A 378 12.64 1.49 12.89
N THR A 379 11.32 1.66 13.06
CA THR A 379 10.70 3.00 13.02
C THR A 379 11.12 3.81 14.23
N GLU A 380 11.08 3.24 15.43
CA GLU A 380 11.52 3.87 16.67
C GLU A 380 13.00 4.26 16.61
N ASN A 381 13.87 3.36 16.19
CA ASN A 381 15.31 3.63 16.02
C ASN A 381 15.55 4.78 15.04
N SER A 382 14.79 4.84 13.93
CA SER A 382 14.87 5.93 12.95
C SER A 382 14.40 7.28 13.53
N LEU A 383 13.45 7.27 14.47
CA LEU A 383 12.98 8.47 15.16
C LEU A 383 14.00 8.95 16.20
N LEU A 384 14.62 8.03 16.93
CA LEU A 384 15.65 8.33 17.94
C LEU A 384 16.95 8.81 17.29
N GLU A 385 17.31 8.27 16.14
CA GLU A 385 18.54 8.63 15.38
C GLU A 385 18.64 10.13 15.05
N VAL A 386 17.51 10.80 14.82
CA VAL A 386 17.51 12.21 14.41
C VAL A 386 17.42 13.19 15.59
N ILE A 387 17.29 12.68 16.82
CA ILE A 387 17.20 13.48 18.05
C ILE A 387 18.55 13.51 18.76
N ASN A 388 19.33 12.44 18.63
CA ASN A 388 20.69 12.30 19.17
C ASN A 388 21.71 12.95 18.22
#